data_8aa60ba2149eb81bf3379316539c917a
#
_entry.id   8aa60ba2149eb81bf3379316539c917a
#
_cell.length_a   1.000
_cell.length_b   1.000
_cell.length_c   1.000
_cell.angle_alpha   90.00
_cell.angle_beta   90.00
_cell.angle_gamma   90.00
#
_symmetry.space_group_name_H-M   'P 1'
#
loop_
_entity.id
_entity.type
_entity.pdbx_description
1 polymer ?
#
loop_
_entity_poly.entity_id
_entity_poly.type
_entity_poly.pdbx_seq_one_letter_code
_entity_poly.pdbx_strand_id
1 'polypeptide(L)'
;MKPQFPSAPRRRVMILAGILALVFVSASLLARPFRPVEPIPAGIVDMHCHIAGLGAGGSGCFVSPRLRDNWRFKVYLRSFGVSEQEMLQQGDALVGDRISESLAQSKLVSRAVLLALDGVVDADGNLDTNRTEVFVPNEFVAAMAERHTNLLFGASVNPYRRDALARLEWAKARGAVLVKWIPPIMDIDPSDPRLVPFYKKMAELSLPLLSHTGEEKSFSRATEALGDPEKLRLPLGLGVTVVAAHTAAAEKYHGERGPDRLARLMREFPNLYADISALTQFNRRGSLKEALTRPEFSGRLVYGTDYPLINTLMVSPWYSFHLSLRQKFSIWRTQNPWDRDVMMKHDLGVPTETFARSAKMFGGTNVSAVRREIHADERSK
;
A
#
# COMPACT_ATOMS: atom_id res chain seq x y z
N MET A 1 -62.70 12.75 -14.68
CA MET A 1 -61.46 13.31 -15.26
C MET A 1 -60.28 12.48 -14.80
N LYS A 2 -59.64 11.72 -15.69
CA LYS A 2 -58.36 10.99 -15.38
C LYS A 2 -57.21 11.96 -15.56
N PRO A 3 -56.28 12.05 -14.63
CA PRO A 3 -55.08 12.90 -14.82
C PRO A 3 -54.20 12.29 -15.90
N GLN A 4 -53.99 13.02 -16.99
CA GLN A 4 -52.96 12.68 -17.99
C GLN A 4 -51.61 13.08 -17.41
N PHE A 5 -50.79 12.07 -17.06
CA PHE A 5 -49.39 12.30 -16.77
C PHE A 5 -48.60 12.48 -18.09
N PRO A 6 -47.71 13.47 -18.19
CA PRO A 6 -46.96 13.71 -19.42
C PRO A 6 -46.02 12.57 -19.71
N SER A 7 -46.14 11.94 -20.86
CA SER A 7 -45.34 10.81 -21.37
C SER A 7 -43.90 11.21 -21.82
N ALA A 8 -43.63 12.50 -21.87
CA ALA A 8 -42.36 13.05 -22.40
C ALA A 8 -41.06 12.83 -21.56
N PRO A 9 -41.04 12.88 -20.21
CA PRO A 9 -39.80 12.73 -19.47
C PRO A 9 -39.25 11.30 -19.49
N ARG A 10 -40.09 10.28 -19.42
CA ARG A 10 -39.65 8.87 -19.44
C ARG A 10 -38.96 8.48 -20.74
N ARG A 11 -39.49 8.92 -21.88
CA ARG A 11 -38.89 8.63 -23.20
C ARG A 11 -37.52 9.27 -23.37
N ARG A 12 -37.32 10.51 -22.90
CA ARG A 12 -36.00 11.20 -22.94
C ARG A 12 -34.98 10.51 -22.02
N VAL A 13 -35.40 10.08 -20.84
CA VAL A 13 -34.53 9.34 -19.89
C VAL A 13 -34.10 8.00 -20.50
N MET A 14 -35.03 7.26 -21.13
CA MET A 14 -34.73 5.98 -21.79
C MET A 14 -33.79 6.17 -22.99
N ILE A 15 -33.97 7.21 -23.81
CA ILE A 15 -33.08 7.51 -24.93
C ILE A 15 -31.69 7.87 -24.42
N LEU A 16 -31.60 8.71 -23.40
CA LEU A 16 -30.31 9.09 -22.80
C LEU A 16 -29.59 7.87 -22.20
N ALA A 17 -30.32 7.02 -21.48
CA ALA A 17 -29.77 5.77 -20.93
C ALA A 17 -29.30 4.82 -22.05
N GLY A 18 -30.06 4.71 -23.17
CA GLY A 18 -29.67 3.93 -24.34
C GLY A 18 -28.39 4.47 -25.01
N ILE A 19 -28.29 5.79 -25.17
CA ILE A 19 -27.08 6.44 -25.73
C ILE A 19 -25.87 6.20 -24.81
N LEU A 20 -26.04 6.38 -23.50
CA LEU A 20 -24.97 6.13 -22.52
C LEU A 20 -24.52 4.66 -22.53
N ALA A 21 -25.47 3.72 -22.60
CA ALA A 21 -25.18 2.30 -22.73
C ALA A 21 -24.42 1.99 -24.03
N LEU A 22 -24.86 2.56 -25.16
CA LEU A 22 -24.19 2.39 -26.46
C LEU A 22 -22.77 2.96 -26.43
N VAL A 23 -22.58 4.16 -25.88
CA VAL A 23 -21.25 4.78 -25.72
C VAL A 23 -20.37 3.91 -24.82
N PHE A 24 -20.90 3.41 -23.72
CA PHE A 24 -20.17 2.53 -22.81
C PHE A 24 -19.75 1.21 -23.49
N VAL A 25 -20.68 0.57 -24.23
CA VAL A 25 -20.38 -0.66 -24.99
C VAL A 25 -19.36 -0.39 -26.08
N SER A 26 -19.53 0.67 -26.87
CA SER A 26 -18.60 1.05 -27.96
C SER A 26 -17.21 1.37 -27.39
N ALA A 27 -17.12 2.14 -26.32
CA ALA A 27 -15.85 2.43 -25.66
C ALA A 27 -15.18 1.15 -25.14
N SER A 28 -15.96 0.20 -24.61
CA SER A 28 -15.44 -1.08 -24.14
C SER A 28 -14.99 -2.03 -25.26
N LEU A 29 -15.61 -1.94 -26.45
CA LEU A 29 -15.18 -2.70 -27.64
C LEU A 29 -13.88 -2.14 -28.21
N LEU A 30 -13.65 -0.83 -28.11
CA LEU A 30 -12.45 -0.12 -28.55
C LEU A 30 -11.38 -0.02 -27.45
N ALA A 31 -11.63 -0.62 -26.28
CA ALA A 31 -10.73 -0.56 -25.14
C ALA A 31 -9.35 -1.13 -25.49
N ARG A 32 -8.32 -0.40 -25.10
CA ARG A 32 -6.91 -0.84 -25.24
C ARG A 32 -6.17 -0.60 -23.93
N PRO A 33 -5.27 -1.51 -23.55
CA PRO A 33 -4.39 -1.30 -22.41
C PRO A 33 -3.45 -0.11 -22.64
N PHE A 34 -2.85 0.41 -21.58
CA PHE A 34 -1.88 1.51 -21.66
C PHE A 34 -0.58 1.10 -22.37
N ARG A 35 -0.23 -0.19 -22.25
CA ARG A 35 0.91 -0.84 -22.90
C ARG A 35 0.50 -2.24 -23.39
N PRO A 36 1.29 -2.88 -24.27
CA PRO A 36 1.09 -4.28 -24.63
C PRO A 36 1.05 -5.16 -23.37
N VAL A 37 0.12 -6.12 -23.35
CA VAL A 37 -0.05 -7.06 -22.22
C VAL A 37 0.98 -8.17 -22.36
N GLU A 38 1.70 -8.43 -21.27
CA GLU A 38 2.72 -9.47 -21.16
C GLU A 38 2.21 -10.60 -20.25
N PRO A 39 2.82 -11.80 -20.25
CA PRO A 39 2.41 -12.87 -19.34
C PRO A 39 2.56 -12.49 -17.86
N ILE A 40 1.63 -12.95 -17.01
CA ILE A 40 1.74 -12.77 -15.56
C ILE A 40 2.84 -13.69 -15.02
N PRO A 41 3.83 -13.17 -14.24
CA PRO A 41 4.88 -13.99 -13.68
C PRO A 41 4.35 -14.83 -12.50
N ALA A 42 5.04 -15.91 -12.19
CA ALA A 42 4.77 -16.67 -10.96
C ALA A 42 5.42 -16.01 -9.74
N GLY A 43 4.87 -16.29 -8.56
CA GLY A 43 5.50 -15.93 -7.29
C GLY A 43 5.52 -14.42 -6.98
N ILE A 44 4.49 -13.69 -7.41
CA ILE A 44 4.35 -12.26 -7.11
C ILE A 44 4.37 -12.03 -5.59
N VAL A 45 5.08 -10.99 -5.16
CA VAL A 45 5.08 -10.52 -3.77
C VAL A 45 4.42 -9.15 -3.73
N ASP A 46 3.38 -9.01 -2.92
CA ASP A 46 2.78 -7.70 -2.60
C ASP A 46 3.65 -6.98 -1.56
N MET A 47 4.25 -5.87 -1.94
CA MET A 47 5.15 -5.14 -1.02
C MET A 47 4.42 -4.12 -0.13
N HIS A 48 3.10 -3.93 -0.28
CA HIS A 48 2.34 -2.88 0.38
C HIS A 48 1.01 -3.41 0.92
N CYS A 49 1.07 -4.16 2.02
CA CYS A 49 -0.08 -4.75 2.68
C CYS A 49 -0.19 -4.27 4.13
N HIS A 50 -1.18 -3.44 4.44
CA HIS A 50 -1.42 -2.99 5.81
C HIS A 50 -2.11 -4.06 6.65
N ILE A 51 -1.95 -3.93 7.98
CA ILE A 51 -2.70 -4.65 9.00
C ILE A 51 -3.22 -3.64 10.01
N ALA A 52 -4.26 -3.97 10.75
CA ALA A 52 -4.83 -3.15 11.81
C ALA A 52 -5.01 -3.97 13.10
N GLY A 53 -5.08 -3.26 14.22
CA GLY A 53 -5.37 -3.84 15.53
C GLY A 53 -5.98 -2.80 16.47
N LEU A 54 -6.69 -3.27 17.50
CA LEU A 54 -7.42 -2.47 18.47
C LEU A 54 -6.80 -2.55 19.89
N GLY A 55 -5.72 -3.33 20.05
CA GLY A 55 -5.14 -3.71 21.35
C GLY A 55 -5.72 -4.99 21.92
N ALA A 56 -6.64 -5.65 21.21
CA ALA A 56 -7.26 -6.89 21.65
C ALA A 56 -6.26 -8.06 21.60
N GLY A 57 -6.33 -8.93 22.61
CA GLY A 57 -5.41 -10.07 22.72
C GLY A 57 -3.97 -9.70 23.07
N GLY A 58 -3.73 -8.49 23.57
CA GLY A 58 -2.40 -8.04 24.00
C GLY A 58 -1.45 -7.68 22.85
N SER A 59 -1.98 -7.34 21.66
CA SER A 59 -1.21 -7.00 20.45
C SER A 59 -0.33 -5.74 20.60
N GLY A 60 -0.67 -4.86 21.55
CA GLY A 60 -0.07 -3.53 21.68
C GLY A 60 -0.50 -2.52 20.63
N CYS A 61 -1.37 -2.91 19.69
CA CYS A 61 -1.96 -1.99 18.73
C CYS A 61 -2.90 -0.99 19.42
N PHE A 62 -3.12 0.17 18.81
CA PHE A 62 -4.24 1.01 19.16
C PHE A 62 -4.76 1.84 18.00
N VAL A 63 -6.00 2.28 18.12
CA VAL A 63 -6.65 3.24 17.23
C VAL A 63 -7.24 4.34 18.11
N SER A 64 -6.98 5.61 17.78
CA SER A 64 -7.49 6.73 18.55
C SER A 64 -9.02 6.74 18.59
N PRO A 65 -9.64 7.22 19.70
CA PRO A 65 -11.09 7.33 19.77
C PRO A 65 -11.68 8.11 18.59
N ARG A 66 -11.03 9.20 18.20
CA ARG A 66 -11.46 10.04 17.07
C ARG A 66 -11.57 9.27 15.76
N LEU A 67 -10.60 8.41 15.44
CA LEU A 67 -10.63 7.60 14.24
C LEU A 67 -11.65 6.45 14.37
N ARG A 68 -11.75 5.86 15.54
CA ARG A 68 -12.68 4.75 15.82
C ARG A 68 -14.15 5.18 15.70
N ASP A 69 -14.48 6.42 16.05
CA ASP A 69 -15.81 7.02 15.88
C ASP A 69 -16.13 7.40 14.43
N ASN A 70 -15.12 7.43 13.56
CA ASN A 70 -15.31 7.74 12.15
C ASN A 70 -15.94 6.54 11.41
N TRP A 71 -16.99 6.79 10.62
CA TRP A 71 -17.64 5.73 9.81
C TRP A 71 -16.68 4.99 8.87
N ARG A 72 -15.61 5.65 8.40
CA ARG A 72 -14.57 5.05 7.55
C ARG A 72 -13.85 3.91 8.26
N PHE A 73 -13.68 3.99 9.58
CA PHE A 73 -13.06 2.93 10.36
C PHE A 73 -13.79 1.60 10.20
N LYS A 74 -15.13 1.59 10.28
CA LYS A 74 -15.96 0.40 10.06
C LYS A 74 -15.83 -0.14 8.63
N VAL A 75 -15.66 0.75 7.63
CA VAL A 75 -15.42 0.35 6.24
C VAL A 75 -14.06 -0.33 6.11
N TYR A 76 -13.02 0.22 6.74
CA TYR A 76 -11.70 -0.40 6.72
C TYR A 76 -11.69 -1.78 7.39
N LEU A 77 -12.30 -1.95 8.57
CA LEU A 77 -12.41 -3.27 9.22
C LEU A 77 -13.11 -4.30 8.31
N ARG A 78 -14.23 -3.93 7.69
CA ARG A 78 -14.90 -4.80 6.73
C ARG A 78 -14.01 -5.15 5.52
N SER A 79 -13.15 -4.23 5.11
CA SER A 79 -12.23 -4.46 3.99
C SER A 79 -11.11 -5.45 4.37
N PHE A 80 -10.78 -5.58 5.66
CA PHE A 80 -9.94 -6.66 6.20
C PHE A 80 -10.70 -7.99 6.36
N GLY A 81 -12.02 -7.99 6.19
CA GLY A 81 -12.87 -9.18 6.40
C GLY A 81 -13.17 -9.45 7.87
N VAL A 82 -13.12 -8.43 8.74
CA VAL A 82 -13.38 -8.52 10.17
C VAL A 82 -14.34 -7.44 10.64
N SER A 83 -14.97 -7.68 11.79
CA SER A 83 -15.71 -6.68 12.54
C SER A 83 -14.97 -6.33 13.84
N GLU A 84 -15.27 -5.17 14.40
CA GLU A 84 -14.74 -4.76 15.69
C GLU A 84 -15.07 -5.76 16.80
N GLN A 85 -16.30 -6.30 16.80
CA GLN A 85 -16.75 -7.29 17.76
C GLN A 85 -15.94 -8.59 17.68
N GLU A 86 -15.68 -9.10 16.48
CA GLU A 86 -14.85 -10.29 16.28
C GLU A 86 -13.42 -10.07 16.80
N MET A 87 -12.82 -8.91 16.51
CA MET A 87 -11.49 -8.57 17.00
C MET A 87 -11.43 -8.50 18.53
N LEU A 88 -12.41 -7.88 19.18
CA LEU A 88 -12.46 -7.81 20.65
C LEU A 88 -12.64 -9.19 21.31
N GLN A 89 -13.30 -10.13 20.64
CA GLN A 89 -13.52 -11.49 21.15
C GLN A 89 -12.35 -12.44 20.89
N GLN A 90 -11.70 -12.32 19.71
CA GLN A 90 -10.70 -13.29 19.23
C GLN A 90 -9.26 -12.72 19.23
N GLY A 91 -9.10 -11.43 19.48
CA GLY A 91 -7.81 -10.73 19.42
C GLY A 91 -7.47 -10.19 18.04
N ASP A 92 -6.51 -9.28 17.99
CA ASP A 92 -6.07 -8.61 16.74
C ASP A 92 -5.36 -9.56 15.78
N ALA A 93 -4.82 -10.69 16.26
CA ALA A 93 -4.22 -11.72 15.41
C ALA A 93 -5.18 -12.23 14.34
N LEU A 94 -6.50 -12.18 14.59
CA LEU A 94 -7.54 -12.53 13.62
C LEU A 94 -7.35 -11.82 12.27
N VAL A 95 -6.91 -10.55 12.29
CA VAL A 95 -6.70 -9.79 11.04
C VAL A 95 -5.56 -10.39 10.23
N GLY A 96 -4.44 -10.71 10.87
CA GLY A 96 -3.30 -11.37 10.23
C GLY A 96 -3.66 -12.76 9.71
N ASP A 97 -4.43 -13.55 10.48
CA ASP A 97 -4.92 -14.86 10.09
C ASP A 97 -5.80 -14.76 8.82
N ARG A 98 -6.74 -13.81 8.76
CA ARG A 98 -7.61 -13.56 7.59
C ARG A 98 -6.82 -13.13 6.36
N ILE A 99 -5.81 -12.26 6.55
CA ILE A 99 -4.91 -11.86 5.45
C ILE A 99 -4.18 -13.09 4.90
N SER A 100 -3.57 -13.88 5.78
CA SER A 100 -2.83 -15.09 5.39
C SER A 100 -3.72 -16.13 4.70
N GLU A 101 -4.91 -16.41 5.23
CA GLU A 101 -5.89 -17.32 4.65
C GLU A 101 -6.32 -16.87 3.24
N SER A 102 -6.66 -15.59 3.10
CA SER A 102 -7.06 -15.03 1.80
C SER A 102 -5.91 -15.04 0.80
N LEU A 103 -4.69 -14.73 1.23
CA LEU A 103 -3.50 -14.77 0.39
C LEU A 103 -3.14 -16.21 -0.02
N ALA A 104 -3.31 -17.19 0.85
CA ALA A 104 -3.10 -18.62 0.53
C ALA A 104 -4.06 -19.13 -0.56
N GLN A 105 -5.21 -18.48 -0.74
CA GLN A 105 -6.17 -18.80 -1.81
C GLN A 105 -5.85 -18.05 -3.13
N SER A 106 -4.90 -17.13 -3.13
CA SER A 106 -4.46 -16.45 -4.35
C SER A 106 -3.69 -17.41 -5.26
N LYS A 107 -3.97 -17.33 -6.56
CA LYS A 107 -3.25 -18.09 -7.60
C LYS A 107 -2.07 -17.32 -8.17
N LEU A 108 -2.01 -16.01 -7.97
CA LEU A 108 -1.06 -15.10 -8.60
C LEU A 108 -0.06 -14.52 -7.60
N VAL A 109 -0.51 -14.18 -6.38
CA VAL A 109 0.34 -13.58 -5.34
C VAL A 109 0.66 -14.61 -4.28
N SER A 110 1.94 -14.87 -4.07
CA SER A 110 2.40 -15.93 -3.15
C SER A 110 2.68 -15.42 -1.74
N ARG A 111 3.10 -14.16 -1.59
CA ARG A 111 3.47 -13.54 -0.31
C ARG A 111 3.09 -12.07 -0.28
N ALA A 112 2.90 -11.53 0.93
CA ALA A 112 2.72 -10.10 1.16
C ALA A 112 3.63 -9.59 2.28
N VAL A 113 4.15 -8.37 2.13
CA VAL A 113 4.86 -7.66 3.19
C VAL A 113 3.82 -6.98 4.06
N LEU A 114 3.64 -7.50 5.27
CA LEU A 114 2.73 -6.97 6.27
C LEU A 114 3.39 -5.80 6.98
N LEU A 115 2.75 -4.64 6.98
CA LEU A 115 3.36 -3.38 7.38
C LEU A 115 2.98 -2.99 8.81
N ALA A 116 3.97 -2.84 9.67
CA ALA A 116 3.82 -2.13 10.94
C ALA A 116 3.56 -0.63 10.69
N LEU A 117 3.07 0.07 11.70
CA LEU A 117 2.86 1.51 11.66
C LEU A 117 3.22 2.13 13.01
N ASP A 118 4.33 2.85 13.03
CA ASP A 118 4.74 3.64 14.18
C ASP A 118 3.95 4.96 14.23
N GLY A 119 3.98 5.62 15.38
CA GLY A 119 3.23 6.84 15.63
C GLY A 119 4.08 8.10 15.65
N VAL A 120 3.44 9.18 16.08
CA VAL A 120 4.09 10.46 16.38
C VAL A 120 4.95 10.32 17.63
N VAL A 121 6.08 11.03 17.67
CA VAL A 121 7.03 11.02 18.79
C VAL A 121 7.01 12.38 19.49
N ASP A 122 7.06 12.36 20.81
CA ASP A 122 7.17 13.56 21.65
C ASP A 122 8.60 14.12 21.69
N ALA A 123 8.79 15.22 22.41
CA ALA A 123 10.10 15.88 22.55
C ALA A 123 11.15 15.01 23.26
N ASP A 124 10.72 14.05 24.07
CA ASP A 124 11.59 13.13 24.81
C ASP A 124 11.92 11.85 24.01
N GLY A 125 11.42 11.74 22.79
CA GLY A 125 11.63 10.59 21.91
C GLY A 125 10.75 9.38 22.24
N ASN A 126 9.62 9.57 22.94
CA ASN A 126 8.65 8.52 23.21
C ASN A 126 7.45 8.60 22.27
N LEU A 127 6.70 7.49 22.16
CA LEU A 127 5.44 7.49 21.41
C LEU A 127 4.42 8.44 22.06
N ASP A 128 3.97 9.44 21.30
CA ASP A 128 2.89 10.34 21.71
C ASP A 128 1.53 9.74 21.31
N THR A 129 0.91 9.04 22.23
CA THR A 129 -0.39 8.39 22.01
C THR A 129 -1.54 9.38 21.81
N ASN A 130 -1.40 10.63 22.29
CA ASN A 130 -2.43 11.67 22.09
C ASN A 130 -2.45 12.21 20.67
N ARG A 131 -1.28 12.20 19.99
CA ARG A 131 -1.11 12.68 18.61
C ARG A 131 -1.13 11.57 17.59
N THR A 132 -1.03 10.31 18.01
CA THR A 132 -1.04 9.14 17.13
C THR A 132 -2.47 8.64 16.92
N GLU A 133 -2.89 8.50 15.66
CA GLU A 133 -4.24 8.00 15.35
C GLU A 133 -4.32 6.48 15.26
N VAL A 134 -3.28 5.85 14.71
CA VAL A 134 -3.14 4.39 14.59
C VAL A 134 -1.71 4.00 14.92
N PHE A 135 -1.57 2.95 15.69
CA PHE A 135 -0.29 2.33 16.02
C PHE A 135 -0.37 0.82 15.86
N VAL A 136 0.55 0.26 15.10
CA VAL A 136 0.70 -1.18 14.89
C VAL A 136 2.16 -1.52 15.18
N PRO A 137 2.48 -2.10 16.35
CA PRO A 137 3.86 -2.32 16.77
C PRO A 137 4.58 -3.35 15.90
N ASN A 138 5.89 -3.19 15.78
CA ASN A 138 6.75 -4.11 15.06
C ASN A 138 6.68 -5.53 15.62
N GLU A 139 6.57 -5.66 16.93
CA GLU A 139 6.48 -6.92 17.66
C GLU A 139 5.26 -7.74 17.22
N PHE A 140 4.11 -7.09 17.04
CA PHE A 140 2.90 -7.74 16.56
C PHE A 140 3.05 -8.23 15.11
N VAL A 141 3.60 -7.37 14.23
CA VAL A 141 3.78 -7.74 12.80
C VAL A 141 4.84 -8.83 12.64
N ALA A 142 5.93 -8.77 13.40
CA ALA A 142 6.94 -9.83 13.41
C ALA A 142 6.33 -11.17 13.84
N ALA A 143 5.53 -11.19 14.92
CA ALA A 143 4.83 -12.40 15.37
C ALA A 143 3.88 -12.96 14.30
N MET A 144 3.16 -12.10 13.56
CA MET A 144 2.31 -12.55 12.45
C MET A 144 3.15 -13.14 11.29
N ALA A 145 4.29 -12.54 10.95
CA ALA A 145 5.19 -13.07 9.94
C ALA A 145 5.88 -14.36 10.37
N GLU A 146 6.14 -14.55 11.66
CA GLU A 146 6.64 -15.83 12.22
C GLU A 146 5.58 -16.91 12.15
N ARG A 147 4.31 -16.58 12.44
CA ARG A 147 3.18 -17.50 12.43
C ARG A 147 2.80 -17.97 11.03
N HIS A 148 2.92 -17.09 10.02
CA HIS A 148 2.45 -17.35 8.65
C HIS A 148 3.58 -17.22 7.62
N THR A 149 3.85 -18.31 6.90
CA THR A 149 4.97 -18.38 5.93
C THR A 149 4.79 -17.52 4.69
N ASN A 150 3.55 -17.14 4.38
CA ASN A 150 3.19 -16.26 3.26
C ASN A 150 3.17 -14.78 3.65
N LEU A 151 3.43 -14.42 4.91
CA LEU A 151 3.59 -13.05 5.37
C LEU A 151 5.06 -12.72 5.62
N LEU A 152 5.50 -11.56 5.16
CA LEU A 152 6.82 -11.00 5.40
C LEU A 152 6.70 -9.81 6.34
N PHE A 153 7.70 -9.58 7.19
CA PHE A 153 7.70 -8.49 8.14
C PHE A 153 8.21 -7.19 7.48
N GLY A 154 7.34 -6.17 7.38
CA GLY A 154 7.67 -4.78 7.09
C GLY A 154 7.64 -3.97 8.37
N ALA A 155 8.81 -3.48 8.81
CA ALA A 155 8.93 -2.69 10.04
C ALA A 155 8.45 -1.26 9.86
N SER A 156 8.16 -0.57 10.96
CA SER A 156 7.97 0.88 11.00
C SER A 156 8.69 1.44 12.23
N VAL A 157 9.55 2.42 12.02
CA VAL A 157 10.29 3.08 13.11
C VAL A 157 10.29 4.57 12.84
N ASN A 158 9.68 5.35 13.73
CA ASN A 158 9.82 6.81 13.68
C ASN A 158 11.25 7.18 14.06
N PRO A 159 11.99 7.90 13.19
CA PRO A 159 13.42 8.15 13.39
C PRO A 159 13.73 9.13 14.54
N TYR A 160 12.71 9.84 15.05
CA TYR A 160 12.84 10.72 16.20
C TYR A 160 12.73 9.99 17.55
N ARG A 161 12.45 8.68 17.56
CA ARG A 161 12.53 7.88 18.77
C ARG A 161 13.94 7.86 19.35
N ARG A 162 14.04 7.96 20.67
CA ARG A 162 15.35 7.85 21.37
C ARG A 162 16.04 6.50 21.17
N ASP A 163 15.26 5.44 20.89
CA ASP A 163 15.72 4.06 20.65
C ASP A 163 15.64 3.65 19.16
N ALA A 164 15.53 4.63 18.23
CA ALA A 164 15.29 4.38 16.80
C ALA A 164 16.32 3.43 16.17
N LEU A 165 17.61 3.59 16.47
CA LEU A 165 18.66 2.75 15.89
C LEU A 165 18.57 1.31 16.41
N ALA A 166 18.36 1.13 17.71
CA ALA A 166 18.18 -0.20 18.31
C ALA A 166 16.95 -0.91 17.74
N ARG A 167 15.85 -0.15 17.48
CA ARG A 167 14.64 -0.70 16.82
C ARG A 167 14.91 -1.15 15.39
N LEU A 168 15.76 -0.46 14.62
CA LEU A 168 16.15 -0.92 13.29
C LEU A 168 16.94 -2.23 13.35
N GLU A 169 17.89 -2.33 14.28
CA GLU A 169 18.69 -3.54 14.50
C GLU A 169 17.82 -4.71 14.93
N TRP A 170 16.91 -4.48 15.88
CA TRP A 170 15.93 -5.47 16.32
C TRP A 170 15.04 -5.94 15.17
N ALA A 171 14.49 -4.99 14.38
CA ALA A 171 13.63 -5.31 13.24
C ALA A 171 14.38 -6.15 12.20
N LYS A 172 15.63 -5.79 11.89
CA LYS A 172 16.47 -6.56 10.97
C LYS A 172 16.73 -7.96 11.49
N ALA A 173 17.10 -8.11 12.77
CA ALA A 173 17.32 -9.40 13.42
C ALA A 173 16.05 -10.29 13.41
N ARG A 174 14.85 -9.68 13.43
CA ARG A 174 13.56 -10.39 13.33
C ARG A 174 13.09 -10.57 11.88
N GLY A 175 13.95 -10.33 10.88
CA GLY A 175 13.68 -10.60 9.49
C GLY A 175 12.89 -9.53 8.75
N ALA A 176 12.89 -8.28 9.24
CA ALA A 176 12.29 -7.17 8.50
C ALA A 176 12.92 -7.04 7.11
N VAL A 177 12.07 -6.92 6.09
CA VAL A 177 12.48 -6.79 4.69
C VAL A 177 12.49 -5.35 4.20
N LEU A 178 11.80 -4.44 4.90
CA LEU A 178 11.76 -3.00 4.63
C LEU A 178 11.32 -2.23 5.87
N VAL A 179 11.46 -0.89 5.82
CA VAL A 179 10.86 0.05 6.78
C VAL A 179 9.76 0.84 6.07
N LYS A 180 8.56 0.90 6.66
CA LYS A 180 7.42 1.70 6.17
C LYS A 180 7.31 3.00 6.94
N TRP A 181 7.14 4.10 6.19
CA TRP A 181 6.72 5.39 6.73
C TRP A 181 5.46 5.92 6.05
N ILE A 182 4.66 6.65 6.82
CA ILE A 182 3.63 7.55 6.35
C ILE A 182 3.96 8.93 6.96
N PRO A 183 4.92 9.68 6.38
CA PRO A 183 5.45 10.91 6.95
C PRO A 183 4.38 11.91 7.37
N PRO A 184 3.28 12.15 6.58
CA PRO A 184 2.24 13.10 6.95
C PRO A 184 1.53 12.84 8.27
N ILE A 185 1.41 11.57 8.71
CA ILE A 185 0.71 11.22 9.96
C ILE A 185 1.66 10.85 11.10
N MET A 186 2.93 10.57 10.79
CA MET A 186 3.98 10.25 11.76
C MET A 186 4.78 11.48 12.19
N ASP A 187 4.48 12.67 11.63
CA ASP A 187 5.22 13.92 11.77
C ASP A 187 6.74 13.75 11.48
N ILE A 188 7.08 12.97 10.45
CA ILE A 188 8.45 12.77 10.01
C ILE A 188 8.77 13.72 8.86
N ASP A 189 9.80 14.53 8.98
CA ASP A 189 10.38 15.23 7.84
C ASP A 189 11.55 14.39 7.26
N PRO A 190 11.36 13.73 6.11
CA PRO A 190 12.42 12.90 5.53
C PRO A 190 13.69 13.68 5.14
N SER A 191 13.60 15.01 5.00
CA SER A 191 14.72 15.89 4.65
C SER A 191 15.46 16.43 5.87
N ASP A 192 15.05 16.10 7.09
CA ASP A 192 15.68 16.58 8.32
C ASP A 192 17.12 16.05 8.45
N PRO A 193 18.15 16.92 8.53
CA PRO A 193 19.53 16.48 8.63
C PRO A 193 19.85 15.70 9.91
N ARG A 194 19.03 15.82 10.96
CA ARG A 194 19.16 15.01 12.18
C ARG A 194 18.96 13.53 11.93
N LEU A 195 18.33 13.15 10.80
CA LEU A 195 18.05 11.75 10.44
C LEU A 195 19.24 11.05 9.75
N VAL A 196 20.35 11.75 9.49
CA VAL A 196 21.55 11.15 8.86
C VAL A 196 22.03 9.87 9.55
N PRO A 197 22.11 9.78 10.91
CA PRO A 197 22.50 8.53 11.57
C PRO A 197 21.53 7.38 11.31
N PHE A 198 20.23 7.67 11.28
CA PHE A 198 19.18 6.70 11.00
C PHE A 198 19.29 6.13 9.57
N TYR A 199 19.48 6.99 8.57
CA TYR A 199 19.63 6.57 7.18
C TYR A 199 20.92 5.77 6.94
N LYS A 200 22.02 6.17 7.58
CA LYS A 200 23.26 5.38 7.53
C LYS A 200 23.05 3.98 8.10
N LYS A 201 22.33 3.85 9.22
CA LYS A 201 22.00 2.54 9.80
C LYS A 201 21.07 1.74 8.87
N MET A 202 20.09 2.35 8.22
CA MET A 202 19.24 1.66 7.23
C MET A 202 20.07 1.12 6.06
N ALA A 203 21.00 1.92 5.54
CA ALA A 203 21.89 1.51 4.45
C ALA A 203 22.81 0.35 4.87
N GLU A 204 23.43 0.43 6.07
CA GLU A 204 24.23 -0.63 6.68
C GLU A 204 23.45 -1.95 6.78
N LEU A 205 22.22 -1.88 7.28
CA LEU A 205 21.34 -3.04 7.45
C LEU A 205 20.70 -3.50 6.13
N SER A 206 20.93 -2.80 5.02
CA SER A 206 20.26 -3.05 3.72
C SER A 206 18.73 -3.11 3.88
N LEU A 207 18.15 -2.17 4.62
CA LEU A 207 16.71 -2.01 4.80
C LEU A 207 16.20 -0.92 3.85
N PRO A 208 15.42 -1.26 2.80
CA PRO A 208 14.75 -0.27 1.96
C PRO A 208 13.71 0.52 2.75
N LEU A 209 13.49 1.78 2.34
CA LEU A 209 12.41 2.63 2.84
C LEU A 209 11.22 2.61 1.88
N LEU A 210 10.07 2.10 2.30
CA LEU A 210 8.78 2.32 1.64
C LEU A 210 8.12 3.55 2.28
N SER A 211 8.21 4.70 1.61
CA SER A 211 7.63 5.96 2.10
C SER A 211 6.35 6.30 1.37
N HIS A 212 5.29 6.59 2.12
CA HIS A 212 4.11 7.24 1.54
C HIS A 212 4.52 8.57 0.89
N THR A 213 4.02 8.81 -0.30
CA THR A 213 4.19 10.06 -1.05
C THR A 213 2.88 10.45 -1.71
N GLY A 214 2.62 11.76 -1.84
CA GLY A 214 1.36 12.26 -2.34
C GLY A 214 0.37 12.54 -1.21
N GLU A 215 -0.91 12.67 -1.57
CA GLU A 215 -1.99 13.04 -0.67
C GLU A 215 -2.38 11.88 0.27
N GLU A 216 -2.54 12.18 1.60
CA GLU A 216 -3.01 11.22 2.60
C GLU A 216 -4.40 11.61 3.12
N LYS A 217 -5.41 10.84 2.73
CA LYS A 217 -6.83 11.11 3.09
C LYS A 217 -7.47 10.06 4.00
N SER A 218 -6.72 9.03 4.38
CA SER A 218 -7.26 7.92 5.18
C SER A 218 -7.40 8.29 6.65
N PHE A 219 -6.61 9.28 7.11
CA PHE A 219 -6.53 9.72 8.49
C PHE A 219 -7.18 11.09 8.68
N SER A 220 -7.49 11.45 9.93
CA SER A 220 -8.13 12.72 10.24
C SER A 220 -7.13 13.86 10.45
N ARG A 221 -5.85 13.53 10.61
CA ARG A 221 -4.73 14.45 10.77
C ARG A 221 -3.59 14.03 9.84
N ALA A 222 -3.19 14.93 8.96
CA ALA A 222 -2.04 14.74 8.09
C ALA A 222 -1.36 16.09 7.82
N THR A 223 -0.03 16.12 7.84
CA THR A 223 0.78 17.26 7.40
C THR A 223 1.25 16.97 5.98
N GLU A 224 0.43 17.31 4.98
CA GLU A 224 0.61 16.92 3.58
C GLU A 224 1.98 17.29 2.99
N ALA A 225 2.56 18.41 3.43
CA ALA A 225 3.89 18.84 2.99
C ALA A 225 5.01 17.83 3.29
N LEU A 226 4.80 16.92 4.25
CA LEU A 226 5.76 15.86 4.58
C LEU A 226 5.71 14.68 3.60
N GLY A 227 4.67 14.58 2.79
CA GLY A 227 4.54 13.61 1.69
C GLY A 227 5.23 14.04 0.38
N ASP A 228 5.89 15.19 0.34
CA ASP A 228 6.59 15.67 -0.84
C ASP A 228 7.76 14.75 -1.20
N PRO A 229 7.78 14.15 -2.43
CA PRO A 229 8.86 13.26 -2.83
C PRO A 229 10.26 13.91 -2.81
N GLU A 230 10.38 15.24 -2.98
CA GLU A 230 11.68 15.93 -2.90
C GLU A 230 12.37 15.77 -1.55
N LYS A 231 11.61 15.56 -0.47
CA LYS A 231 12.17 15.29 0.85
C LYS A 231 12.93 13.96 0.94
N LEU A 232 12.76 13.07 -0.05
CA LEU A 232 13.49 11.80 -0.13
C LEU A 232 14.93 11.94 -0.64
N ARG A 233 15.39 13.15 -1.01
CA ARG A 233 16.77 13.39 -1.45
C ARG A 233 17.80 12.96 -0.42
N LEU A 234 17.56 13.24 0.84
CA LEU A 234 18.51 12.95 1.92
C LEU A 234 18.74 11.41 2.07
N PRO A 235 17.71 10.57 2.27
CA PRO A 235 17.94 9.12 2.33
C PRO A 235 18.54 8.55 1.04
N LEU A 236 18.10 9.03 -0.13
CA LEU A 236 18.64 8.59 -1.42
C LEU A 236 20.12 8.89 -1.56
N GLY A 237 20.54 10.11 -1.22
CA GLY A 237 21.94 10.54 -1.25
C GLY A 237 22.84 9.80 -0.25
N LEU A 238 22.26 9.22 0.81
CA LEU A 238 22.94 8.38 1.79
C LEU A 238 22.92 6.88 1.45
N GLY A 239 22.48 6.52 0.23
CA GLY A 239 22.52 5.15 -0.28
C GLY A 239 21.35 4.26 0.14
N VAL A 240 20.33 4.79 0.83
CA VAL A 240 19.11 4.03 1.14
C VAL A 240 18.33 3.76 -0.16
N THR A 241 17.96 2.50 -0.39
CA THR A 241 16.97 2.19 -1.44
C THR A 241 15.61 2.69 -1.00
N VAL A 242 14.97 3.55 -1.80
CA VAL A 242 13.66 4.12 -1.48
C VAL A 242 12.62 3.67 -2.49
N VAL A 243 11.43 3.32 -1.99
CA VAL A 243 10.23 3.10 -2.79
C VAL A 243 9.22 4.18 -2.42
N ALA A 244 8.95 5.10 -3.36
CA ALA A 244 7.92 6.12 -3.21
C ALA A 244 6.54 5.47 -3.47
N ALA A 245 5.70 5.37 -2.43
CA ALA A 245 4.38 4.78 -2.57
C ALA A 245 3.48 5.62 -3.47
N HIS A 246 2.60 4.94 -4.24
CA HIS A 246 1.56 5.55 -5.07
C HIS A 246 2.09 6.52 -6.14
N THR A 247 3.38 6.44 -6.52
CA THR A 247 4.02 7.33 -7.53
C THR A 247 3.85 8.82 -7.23
N ALA A 248 3.69 9.22 -5.96
CA ALA A 248 3.37 10.58 -5.50
C ALA A 248 2.11 11.17 -6.19
N ALA A 249 1.13 10.31 -6.51
CA ALA A 249 -0.07 10.70 -7.24
C ALA A 249 -0.99 11.62 -6.42
N ALA A 250 -1.79 12.41 -7.14
CA ALA A 250 -2.91 13.22 -6.65
C ALA A 250 -2.56 14.45 -5.82
N GLU A 251 -1.29 14.83 -5.64
CA GLU A 251 -0.92 16.02 -4.87
C GLU A 251 -0.02 16.98 -5.66
N LYS A 252 -0.01 18.23 -5.22
CA LYS A 252 0.88 19.29 -5.72
C LYS A 252 1.66 19.90 -4.55
N TYR A 253 2.95 20.07 -4.77
CA TYR A 253 3.86 20.71 -3.82
C TYR A 253 4.47 21.95 -4.46
N HIS A 254 4.29 23.10 -3.84
CA HIS A 254 4.77 24.40 -4.39
C HIS A 254 4.29 24.63 -5.84
N GLY A 255 3.07 24.19 -6.18
CA GLY A 255 2.48 24.35 -7.51
C GLY A 255 2.89 23.28 -8.53
N GLU A 256 3.90 22.45 -8.25
CA GLU A 256 4.35 21.35 -9.12
C GLU A 256 3.67 20.03 -8.71
N ARG A 257 3.32 19.19 -9.68
CA ARG A 257 2.69 17.89 -9.42
C ARG A 257 3.69 16.90 -8.79
N GLY A 258 3.23 16.13 -7.82
CA GLY A 258 4.04 15.09 -7.17
C GLY A 258 4.73 14.13 -8.13
N PRO A 259 4.05 13.56 -9.15
CA PRO A 259 4.69 12.69 -10.15
C PRO A 259 5.80 13.37 -10.97
N ASP A 260 5.72 14.70 -11.22
CA ASP A 260 6.75 15.45 -11.95
C ASP A 260 8.01 15.60 -11.09
N ARG A 261 7.82 15.88 -9.79
CA ARG A 261 8.90 15.94 -8.79
C ARG A 261 9.57 14.58 -8.61
N LEU A 262 8.77 13.51 -8.51
CA LEU A 262 9.29 12.14 -8.40
C LEU A 262 10.08 11.72 -9.66
N ALA A 263 9.59 12.06 -10.85
CA ALA A 263 10.30 11.78 -12.10
C ALA A 263 11.66 12.48 -12.17
N ARG A 264 11.76 13.71 -11.66
CA ARG A 264 13.04 14.43 -11.54
C ARG A 264 14.02 13.68 -10.64
N LEU A 265 13.58 13.24 -9.45
CA LEU A 265 14.40 12.43 -8.54
C LEU A 265 14.84 11.10 -9.16
N MET A 266 13.98 10.43 -9.92
CA MET A 266 14.33 9.17 -10.58
C MET A 266 15.43 9.33 -11.64
N ARG A 267 15.58 10.50 -12.26
CA ARG A 267 16.71 10.78 -13.16
C ARG A 267 18.03 10.90 -12.42
N GLU A 268 17.99 11.37 -11.18
CA GLU A 268 19.18 11.65 -10.36
C GLU A 268 19.61 10.44 -9.53
N PHE A 269 18.65 9.65 -9.03
CA PHE A 269 18.91 8.59 -8.06
C PHE A 269 18.56 7.20 -8.60
N PRO A 270 19.55 6.32 -8.86
CA PRO A 270 19.32 4.97 -9.35
C PRO A 270 18.68 4.03 -8.31
N ASN A 271 18.78 4.35 -7.02
CA ASN A 271 18.20 3.63 -5.89
C ASN A 271 16.77 4.05 -5.52
N LEU A 272 16.12 4.88 -6.36
CA LEU A 272 14.72 5.25 -6.20
C LEU A 272 13.82 4.38 -7.08
N TYR A 273 12.80 3.82 -6.48
CA TYR A 273 11.69 3.08 -7.11
C TYR A 273 10.36 3.73 -6.72
N ALA A 274 9.27 3.29 -7.36
CA ALA A 274 7.92 3.67 -6.93
C ALA A 274 6.98 2.47 -7.01
N ASP A 275 6.02 2.37 -6.09
CA ASP A 275 5.02 1.33 -6.19
C ASP A 275 3.78 1.80 -6.98
N ILE A 276 3.03 0.81 -7.48
CA ILE A 276 1.78 1.02 -8.21
C ILE A 276 0.56 0.74 -7.33
N SER A 277 0.73 0.75 -6.01
CA SER A 277 -0.36 0.54 -5.06
C SER A 277 -1.40 1.67 -5.14
N ALA A 278 -2.65 1.36 -4.92
CA ALA A 278 -3.79 2.29 -4.97
C ALA A 278 -4.00 3.07 -6.31
N LEU A 279 -3.20 2.85 -7.37
CA LEU A 279 -3.32 3.62 -8.61
C LEU A 279 -4.55 3.25 -9.47
N THR A 280 -5.27 2.20 -9.10
CA THR A 280 -6.54 1.79 -9.73
C THR A 280 -7.77 2.35 -9.02
N GLN A 281 -7.59 3.11 -7.93
CA GLN A 281 -8.68 3.74 -7.21
C GLN A 281 -9.36 4.83 -8.03
N PHE A 282 -10.67 5.01 -7.80
CA PHE A 282 -11.49 6.01 -8.50
C PHE A 282 -10.97 7.45 -8.34
N ASN A 283 -10.50 7.82 -7.15
CA ASN A 283 -9.94 9.14 -6.86
C ASN A 283 -8.54 9.38 -7.44
N ARG A 284 -7.88 8.32 -7.94
CA ARG A 284 -6.55 8.37 -8.60
C ARG A 284 -6.63 8.01 -10.10
N ARG A 285 -7.76 8.32 -10.74
CA ARG A 285 -7.97 8.03 -12.17
C ARG A 285 -6.88 8.66 -13.03
N GLY A 286 -6.29 7.85 -13.91
CA GLY A 286 -5.21 8.26 -14.82
C GLY A 286 -3.81 8.09 -14.24
N SER A 287 -3.64 7.94 -12.92
CA SER A 287 -2.32 7.82 -12.31
C SER A 287 -1.57 6.56 -12.74
N LEU A 288 -2.26 5.41 -12.88
CA LEU A 288 -1.62 4.20 -13.40
C LEU A 288 -1.15 4.39 -14.85
N LYS A 289 -1.98 5.00 -15.72
CA LYS A 289 -1.57 5.33 -17.08
C LYS A 289 -0.33 6.21 -17.09
N GLU A 290 -0.36 7.28 -16.29
CA GLU A 290 0.78 8.20 -16.18
C GLU A 290 2.05 7.46 -15.74
N ALA A 291 1.97 6.63 -14.68
CA ALA A 291 3.09 5.83 -14.20
C ALA A 291 3.67 4.90 -15.29
N LEU A 292 2.81 4.25 -16.08
CA LEU A 292 3.23 3.31 -17.11
C LEU A 292 3.79 4.00 -18.37
N THR A 293 3.43 5.25 -18.64
CA THR A 293 3.83 5.96 -19.87
C THR A 293 4.99 6.92 -19.69
N ARG A 294 5.38 7.22 -18.43
CA ARG A 294 6.55 8.06 -18.15
C ARG A 294 7.87 7.29 -18.34
N PRO A 295 8.79 7.78 -19.17
CA PRO A 295 10.08 7.11 -19.40
C PRO A 295 10.90 6.93 -18.12
N GLU A 296 10.86 7.91 -17.20
CA GLU A 296 11.61 7.89 -15.95
C GLU A 296 11.20 6.73 -15.01
N PHE A 297 9.95 6.29 -15.11
CA PHE A 297 9.43 5.20 -14.30
C PHE A 297 9.67 3.82 -14.91
N SER A 298 10.12 3.79 -16.19
CA SER A 298 10.41 2.53 -16.87
C SER A 298 11.50 1.75 -16.12
N GLY A 299 11.23 0.46 -15.81
CA GLY A 299 12.14 -0.38 -15.05
C GLY A 299 12.27 -0.03 -13.55
N ARG A 300 11.48 0.93 -13.04
CA ARG A 300 11.52 1.40 -11.65
C ARG A 300 10.24 1.17 -10.86
N LEU A 301 9.18 0.69 -11.52
CA LEU A 301 7.92 0.38 -10.85
C LEU A 301 7.97 -0.98 -10.16
N VAL A 302 7.35 -1.07 -8.98
CA VAL A 302 7.20 -2.29 -8.20
C VAL A 302 5.72 -2.54 -7.85
N TYR A 303 5.36 -3.79 -7.62
CA TYR A 303 3.99 -4.16 -7.30
C TYR A 303 3.69 -4.01 -5.81
N GLY A 304 2.58 -3.37 -5.51
CA GLY A 304 1.95 -3.26 -4.21
C GLY A 304 0.45 -3.06 -4.39
N THR A 305 -0.35 -3.45 -3.39
CA THR A 305 -1.81 -3.32 -3.44
C THR A 305 -2.33 -2.12 -2.67
N ASP A 306 -1.71 -1.76 -1.55
CA ASP A 306 -2.29 -0.92 -0.50
C ASP A 306 -3.51 -1.61 0.15
N TYR A 307 -3.38 -2.94 0.39
CA TYR A 307 -4.39 -3.70 1.11
C TYR A 307 -4.66 -3.07 2.49
N PRO A 308 -5.91 -2.89 2.92
CA PRO A 308 -7.12 -3.51 2.39
C PRO A 308 -7.88 -2.67 1.35
N LEU A 309 -7.35 -1.56 0.86
CA LEU A 309 -8.09 -0.61 0.00
C LEU A 309 -8.58 -1.24 -1.32
N ILE A 310 -7.91 -2.29 -1.82
CA ILE A 310 -8.38 -3.06 -2.99
C ILE A 310 -9.71 -3.79 -2.76
N ASN A 311 -10.14 -3.94 -1.49
CA ASN A 311 -11.44 -4.51 -1.11
C ASN A 311 -12.53 -3.45 -0.91
N THR A 312 -12.24 -2.19 -1.17
CA THR A 312 -13.23 -1.12 -1.06
C THR A 312 -13.93 -0.85 -2.39
N LEU A 313 -15.07 -0.16 -2.33
CA LEU A 313 -15.77 0.32 -3.52
C LEU A 313 -14.98 1.33 -4.34
N MET A 314 -13.83 1.81 -3.82
CA MET A 314 -12.94 2.73 -4.55
C MET A 314 -12.23 2.05 -5.71
N VAL A 315 -12.13 0.71 -5.71
CA VAL A 315 -11.48 -0.09 -6.75
C VAL A 315 -12.52 -0.95 -7.47
N SER A 316 -12.70 -0.69 -8.77
CA SER A 316 -13.62 -1.47 -9.60
C SER A 316 -13.17 -1.47 -11.06
N PRO A 317 -13.23 -2.62 -11.76
CA PRO A 317 -12.94 -2.68 -13.19
C PRO A 317 -13.89 -1.82 -14.03
N TRP A 318 -15.08 -1.52 -13.50
CA TRP A 318 -16.09 -0.71 -14.19
C TRP A 318 -15.71 0.77 -14.29
N TYR A 319 -14.75 1.25 -13.50
CA TYR A 319 -14.26 2.63 -13.58
C TYR A 319 -13.26 2.86 -14.72
N SER A 320 -12.74 1.80 -15.34
CA SER A 320 -11.77 1.91 -16.44
C SER A 320 -12.43 1.75 -17.81
N PHE A 321 -12.24 2.72 -18.69
CA PHE A 321 -12.60 2.61 -20.12
C PHE A 321 -11.56 1.86 -20.95
N HIS A 322 -10.42 1.50 -20.37
CA HIS A 322 -9.33 0.78 -21.03
C HIS A 322 -9.46 -0.75 -20.91
N LEU A 323 -10.46 -1.23 -20.19
CA LEU A 323 -10.81 -2.65 -20.08
C LEU A 323 -12.02 -2.97 -20.95
N SER A 324 -11.94 -4.03 -21.76
CA SER A 324 -13.06 -4.59 -22.49
C SER A 324 -14.14 -5.12 -21.54
N LEU A 325 -15.38 -5.28 -22.02
CA LEU A 325 -16.47 -5.88 -21.20
C LEU A 325 -16.08 -7.27 -20.69
N ARG A 326 -15.44 -8.10 -21.52
CA ARG A 326 -15.00 -9.44 -21.14
C ARG A 326 -14.01 -9.39 -19.98
N GLN A 327 -13.02 -8.49 -20.03
CA GLN A 327 -12.05 -8.29 -18.95
C GLN A 327 -12.73 -7.79 -17.67
N LYS A 328 -13.63 -6.78 -17.78
CA LYS A 328 -14.39 -6.26 -16.64
C LYS A 328 -15.17 -7.37 -15.93
N PHE A 329 -15.89 -8.21 -16.67
CA PHE A 329 -16.63 -9.33 -16.09
C PHE A 329 -15.71 -10.38 -15.48
N SER A 330 -14.60 -10.72 -16.15
CA SER A 330 -13.62 -11.67 -15.61
C SER A 330 -13.04 -11.18 -14.29
N ILE A 331 -12.56 -9.94 -14.23
CA ILE A 331 -11.99 -9.32 -13.02
C ILE A 331 -13.06 -9.22 -11.92
N TRP A 332 -14.27 -8.77 -12.24
CA TRP A 332 -15.36 -8.61 -11.28
C TRP A 332 -15.79 -9.94 -10.65
N ARG A 333 -15.76 -11.05 -11.39
CA ARG A 333 -16.08 -12.41 -10.88
C ARG A 333 -14.97 -13.04 -10.06
N THR A 334 -13.76 -12.50 -10.12
CA THR A 334 -12.62 -13.01 -9.35
C THR A 334 -12.79 -12.67 -7.88
N GLN A 335 -12.96 -13.71 -7.03
CA GLN A 335 -13.26 -13.54 -5.61
C GLN A 335 -12.03 -13.08 -4.82
N ASN A 336 -10.86 -13.68 -5.11
CA ASN A 336 -9.65 -13.34 -4.39
C ASN A 336 -9.20 -11.90 -4.70
N PRO A 337 -8.97 -11.04 -3.68
CA PRO A 337 -8.67 -9.62 -3.89
C PRO A 337 -7.32 -9.38 -4.57
N TRP A 338 -6.30 -10.18 -4.27
CA TRP A 338 -4.98 -10.08 -4.90
C TRP A 338 -5.05 -10.48 -6.37
N ASP A 339 -5.68 -11.62 -6.69
CA ASP A 339 -5.85 -12.06 -8.08
C ASP A 339 -6.63 -11.01 -8.88
N ARG A 340 -7.67 -10.43 -8.29
CA ARG A 340 -8.47 -9.37 -8.92
C ARG A 340 -7.64 -8.11 -9.21
N ASP A 341 -6.79 -7.68 -8.27
CA ASP A 341 -5.92 -6.52 -8.43
C ASP A 341 -4.82 -6.77 -9.49
N VAL A 342 -4.17 -7.94 -9.43
CA VAL A 342 -3.17 -8.34 -10.44
C VAL A 342 -3.79 -8.39 -11.83
N MET A 343 -4.94 -9.07 -11.99
CA MET A 343 -5.63 -9.17 -13.28
C MET A 343 -6.01 -7.78 -13.82
N MET A 344 -6.51 -6.89 -12.96
CA MET A 344 -6.87 -5.53 -13.36
C MET A 344 -5.65 -4.74 -13.84
N LYS A 345 -4.56 -4.76 -13.09
CA LYS A 345 -3.31 -4.06 -13.43
C LYS A 345 -2.65 -4.67 -14.68
N HIS A 346 -2.62 -5.99 -14.77
CA HIS A 346 -2.13 -6.72 -15.94
C HIS A 346 -2.90 -6.35 -17.20
N ASP A 347 -4.23 -6.43 -17.17
CA ASP A 347 -5.08 -6.14 -18.32
C ASP A 347 -5.05 -4.65 -18.72
N LEU A 348 -4.61 -3.77 -17.82
CA LEU A 348 -4.30 -2.36 -18.11
C LEU A 348 -2.88 -2.17 -18.70
N GLY A 349 -2.07 -3.21 -18.78
CA GLY A 349 -0.75 -3.18 -19.41
C GLY A 349 0.41 -2.91 -18.43
N VAL A 350 0.29 -3.31 -17.16
CA VAL A 350 1.43 -3.31 -16.24
C VAL A 350 2.44 -4.37 -16.71
N PRO A 351 3.73 -4.03 -16.91
CA PRO A 351 4.73 -4.98 -17.38
C PRO A 351 4.97 -6.12 -16.39
N THR A 352 5.22 -7.32 -16.91
CA THR A 352 5.61 -8.52 -16.14
C THR A 352 6.71 -8.23 -15.14
N GLU A 353 7.70 -7.45 -15.53
CA GLU A 353 8.84 -7.10 -14.69
C GLU A 353 8.44 -6.28 -13.45
N THR A 354 7.39 -5.45 -13.52
CA THR A 354 6.87 -4.70 -12.37
C THR A 354 6.35 -5.65 -11.28
N PHE A 355 5.63 -6.70 -11.66
CA PHE A 355 5.15 -7.75 -10.75
C PHE A 355 6.31 -8.60 -10.18
N ALA A 356 7.30 -8.92 -11.02
CA ALA A 356 8.43 -9.76 -10.61
C ALA A 356 9.45 -9.01 -9.73
N ARG A 357 9.54 -7.67 -9.85
CA ARG A 357 10.57 -6.88 -9.17
C ARG A 357 10.41 -6.90 -7.66
N SER A 358 9.19 -6.86 -7.14
CA SER A 358 8.94 -6.98 -5.69
C SER A 358 9.52 -8.29 -5.14
N ALA A 359 9.31 -9.40 -5.83
CA ALA A 359 9.86 -10.70 -5.44
C ALA A 359 11.41 -10.70 -5.48
N LYS A 360 12.03 -10.04 -6.48
CA LYS A 360 13.49 -9.90 -6.57
C LYS A 360 14.06 -9.05 -5.44
N MET A 361 13.38 -7.98 -5.04
CA MET A 361 13.81 -7.12 -3.94
C MET A 361 13.84 -7.87 -2.60
N PHE A 362 12.93 -8.81 -2.37
CA PHE A 362 12.76 -9.51 -1.10
C PHE A 362 13.07 -11.02 -1.19
N GLY A 363 13.21 -11.59 -2.39
CA GLY A 363 13.38 -13.03 -2.63
C GLY A 363 14.74 -13.60 -2.18
N GLY A 364 15.74 -12.74 -1.96
CA GLY A 364 17.03 -13.14 -1.39
C GLY A 364 17.02 -13.29 0.13
N THR A 365 15.99 -12.82 0.82
CA THR A 365 15.77 -13.06 2.23
C THR A 365 15.29 -14.49 2.41
N ASN A 366 16.23 -15.40 2.69
CA ASN A 366 15.93 -16.79 3.03
C ASN A 366 15.30 -16.78 4.43
N VAL A 367 14.00 -16.46 4.49
CA VAL A 367 13.19 -16.44 5.73
C VAL A 367 13.35 -17.75 6.50
N SER A 368 13.63 -18.87 5.79
CA SER A 368 13.90 -20.17 6.38
C SER A 368 15.27 -20.26 7.05
N ALA A 369 16.25 -19.45 6.65
CA ALA A 369 17.57 -19.40 7.31
C ALA A 369 17.49 -18.53 8.56
N VAL A 370 16.89 -17.34 8.47
CA VAL A 370 16.67 -16.44 9.62
C VAL A 370 15.83 -17.14 10.69
N ARG A 371 14.78 -17.87 10.30
CA ARG A 371 13.96 -18.67 11.24
C ARG A 371 14.77 -19.76 11.97
N ARG A 372 15.71 -20.43 11.27
CA ARG A 372 16.57 -21.45 11.88
C ARG A 372 17.53 -20.88 12.89
N GLU A 373 18.07 -19.69 12.63
CA GLU A 373 18.99 -18.99 13.54
C GLU A 373 18.26 -18.48 14.79
N ILE A 374 17.05 -17.88 14.65
CA ILE A 374 16.23 -17.45 15.79
C ILE A 374 15.87 -18.62 16.72
N HIS A 375 15.38 -19.73 16.16
CA HIS A 375 15.04 -20.91 16.94
C HIS A 375 16.25 -21.69 17.50
N ALA A 376 17.46 -21.47 16.97
CA ALA A 376 18.68 -22.01 17.53
C ALA A 376 19.14 -21.21 18.75
N ASP A 377 19.02 -19.88 18.71
CA ASP A 377 19.41 -18.98 19.82
C ASP A 377 18.42 -19.06 21.01
N GLU A 378 17.12 -19.25 20.74
CA GLU A 378 16.10 -19.48 21.81
C GLU A 378 16.22 -20.82 22.52
N ARG A 379 16.84 -21.84 21.87
CA ARG A 379 17.10 -23.14 22.50
C ARG A 379 18.43 -23.20 23.26
N SER A 380 19.26 -22.16 23.12
CA SER A 380 20.55 -22.05 23.82
C SER A 380 20.49 -21.17 25.07
N LYS A 381 19.33 -20.58 25.35
CA LYS A 381 19.02 -19.80 26.57
C LYS A 381 18.05 -20.57 27.46
#